data_08d2dec78c26119cf72e6320f0af02d6
#
_entry.id   08d2dec78c26119cf72e6320f0af02d6
#
_cell.length_a   1.000
_cell.length_b   1.000
_cell.length_c   1.000
_cell.angle_alpha   90.00
_cell.angle_beta   90.00
_cell.angle_gamma   90.00
#
_symmetry.space_group_name_H-M   'P 1'
#
loop_
_entity.id
_entity.type
_entity.pdbx_description
1 polymer ?
#
loop_
_entity_poly.entity_id
_entity_poly.type
_entity_poly.pdbx_seq_one_letter_code
_entity_poly.pdbx_strand_id
1 'polypeptide(L)'
;MKNFLFVLLLFAVTDAFCQKTKVENDVQYKAVPLAKNDARFLALKNIAQQRMPQFLDSLKKYENDRDGYSFIVKSDFTEGNKHEHMWSQVLGYSNGVFKAIFIDSPFELKNIKIGDKVDVKQTDVEDWAINNFRTKRITGDFSDKYLNTKQ
;
A
#
# COMPACT_ATOMS: atom_id res chain seq x y z
N MET A 1 -33.03 42.96 39.32
CA MET A 1 -32.35 42.72 38.05
C MET A 1 -31.49 41.49 38.23
N LYS A 2 -31.90 40.33 37.67
CA LYS A 2 -31.16 39.04 37.76
C LYS A 2 -30.38 38.85 36.47
N ASN A 3 -29.04 38.93 36.57
CA ASN A 3 -28.15 38.63 35.45
C ASN A 3 -28.09 37.13 35.25
N PHE A 4 -28.58 36.63 34.12
CA PHE A 4 -28.48 35.24 33.66
C PHE A 4 -27.20 35.10 32.89
N LEU A 5 -26.20 34.49 33.51
CA LEU A 5 -24.91 34.17 32.87
C LEU A 5 -25.09 32.92 32.02
N PHE A 6 -25.15 33.07 30.70
CA PHE A 6 -25.23 31.98 29.73
C PHE A 6 -23.83 31.42 29.51
N VAL A 7 -23.51 30.29 30.18
CA VAL A 7 -22.25 29.57 29.92
C VAL A 7 -22.42 28.72 28.67
N LEU A 8 -21.82 29.17 27.57
CA LEU A 8 -21.74 28.42 26.32
C LEU A 8 -20.68 27.32 26.47
N LEU A 9 -21.11 26.07 26.74
CA LEU A 9 -20.23 24.90 26.73
C LEU A 9 -19.90 24.58 25.28
N LEU A 10 -18.69 24.96 24.80
CA LEU A 10 -18.11 24.46 23.54
C LEU A 10 -17.72 22.99 23.73
N PHE A 11 -18.54 22.08 23.24
CA PHE A 11 -18.11 20.69 23.03
C PHE A 11 -17.15 20.67 21.87
N ALA A 12 -15.85 20.61 22.15
CA ALA A 12 -14.84 20.22 21.18
C ALA A 12 -15.07 18.73 20.86
N VAL A 13 -15.71 18.45 19.72
CA VAL A 13 -15.76 17.10 19.17
C VAL A 13 -14.36 16.80 18.65
N THR A 14 -13.56 16.13 19.46
CA THR A 14 -12.31 15.51 18.99
C THR A 14 -12.71 14.27 18.21
N ASP A 15 -12.62 14.33 16.88
CA ASP A 15 -12.66 13.13 16.04
C ASP A 15 -11.50 12.24 16.45
N ALA A 16 -11.78 11.29 17.35
CA ALA A 16 -10.85 10.23 17.67
C ALA A 16 -10.74 9.34 16.41
N PHE A 17 -9.70 9.57 15.59
CA PHE A 17 -9.33 8.66 14.53
C PHE A 17 -8.99 7.31 15.18
N CYS A 18 -9.97 6.40 15.19
CA CYS A 18 -9.75 5.04 15.64
C CYS A 18 -8.88 4.32 14.59
N GLN A 19 -7.60 4.22 14.88
CA GLN A 19 -6.66 3.51 14.01
C GLN A 19 -7.01 2.01 14.04
N LYS A 20 -7.37 1.45 12.87
CA LYS A 20 -7.69 0.03 12.76
C LYS A 20 -6.43 -0.80 12.93
N THR A 21 -6.50 -1.81 13.79
CA THR A 21 -5.42 -2.75 14.02
C THR A 21 -5.92 -4.17 13.81
N LYS A 22 -5.05 -5.07 13.34
CA LYS A 22 -5.27 -6.51 13.36
C LYS A 22 -4.02 -7.21 13.86
N VAL A 23 -4.20 -8.38 14.45
CA VAL A 23 -3.10 -9.26 14.87
C VAL A 23 -3.15 -10.51 14.01
N GLU A 24 -2.02 -10.87 13.41
CA GLU A 24 -1.87 -12.06 12.59
C GLU A 24 -0.49 -12.65 12.83
N ASN A 25 -0.43 -13.95 13.17
CA ASN A 25 0.81 -14.64 13.56
C ASN A 25 1.61 -13.92 14.64
N ASP A 26 0.94 -13.42 15.69
CA ASP A 26 1.51 -12.64 16.80
C ASP A 26 2.12 -11.29 16.41
N VAL A 27 1.92 -10.84 15.17
CA VAL A 27 2.33 -9.52 14.69
C VAL A 27 1.13 -8.59 14.64
N GLN A 28 1.27 -7.43 15.28
CA GLN A 28 0.25 -6.38 15.22
C GLN A 28 0.48 -5.49 14.00
N TYR A 29 -0.50 -5.47 13.11
CA TYR A 29 -0.56 -4.56 11.97
C TYR A 29 -1.46 -3.39 12.25
N LYS A 30 -1.10 -2.21 11.74
CA LYS A 30 -1.89 -0.99 11.86
C LYS A 30 -2.25 -0.48 10.47
N ALA A 31 -3.52 -0.20 10.24
CA ALA A 31 -3.92 0.49 9.02
C ALA A 31 -3.46 1.94 9.08
N VAL A 32 -2.84 2.41 8.01
CA VAL A 32 -2.47 3.82 7.87
C VAL A 32 -3.61 4.53 7.15
N PRO A 33 -4.34 5.44 7.81
CA PRO A 33 -5.36 6.23 7.13
C PRO A 33 -4.68 7.16 6.12
N LEU A 34 -5.04 7.01 4.85
CA LEU A 34 -4.50 7.82 3.76
C LEU A 34 -5.63 8.59 3.09
N ALA A 35 -5.52 9.91 3.05
CA ALA A 35 -6.48 10.72 2.31
C ALA A 35 -6.31 10.46 0.80
N LYS A 36 -7.42 10.32 0.08
CA LYS A 36 -7.43 10.07 -1.38
C LYS A 36 -6.61 11.08 -2.19
N ASN A 37 -6.47 12.30 -1.68
CA ASN A 37 -5.73 13.39 -2.29
C ASN A 37 -4.44 13.74 -1.54
N ASP A 38 -3.87 12.80 -0.79
CA ASP A 38 -2.59 13.03 -0.10
C ASP A 38 -1.50 13.38 -1.12
N ALA A 39 -1.09 14.64 -1.12
CA ALA A 39 -0.18 15.19 -2.11
C ALA A 39 1.20 14.49 -2.08
N ARG A 40 1.66 14.08 -0.89
CA ARG A 40 2.95 13.39 -0.77
C ARG A 40 2.89 11.98 -1.34
N PHE A 41 1.82 11.24 -1.04
CA PHE A 41 1.61 9.90 -1.59
C PHE A 41 1.50 9.94 -3.12
N LEU A 42 0.71 10.89 -3.66
CA LEU A 42 0.58 11.07 -5.11
C LEU A 42 1.92 11.41 -5.79
N ALA A 43 2.76 12.24 -5.15
CA ALA A 43 4.10 12.52 -5.66
C ALA A 43 4.99 11.28 -5.69
N LEU A 44 4.93 10.42 -4.66
CA LEU A 44 5.68 9.17 -4.60
C LEU A 44 5.19 8.15 -5.64
N LYS A 45 3.88 8.05 -5.85
CA LYS A 45 3.29 7.27 -6.94
C LYS A 45 3.82 7.71 -8.31
N ASN A 46 3.90 9.02 -8.55
CA ASN A 46 4.47 9.55 -9.79
C ASN A 46 5.96 9.15 -9.95
N ILE A 47 6.74 9.17 -8.88
CA ILE A 47 8.14 8.70 -8.89
C ILE A 47 8.20 7.21 -9.24
N ALA A 48 7.34 6.39 -8.62
CA ALA A 48 7.27 4.96 -8.92
C ALA A 48 6.94 4.71 -10.40
N GLN A 49 5.97 5.42 -10.96
CA GLN A 49 5.59 5.32 -12.38
C GLN A 49 6.71 5.78 -13.32
N GLN A 50 7.40 6.89 -13.03
CA GLN A 50 8.53 7.35 -13.81
C GLN A 50 9.70 6.35 -13.83
N ARG A 51 9.86 5.59 -12.74
CA ARG A 51 10.90 4.57 -12.59
C ARG A 51 10.44 3.15 -12.95
N MET A 52 9.23 2.98 -13.46
CA MET A 52 8.72 1.68 -13.90
C MET A 52 9.62 0.98 -14.94
N PRO A 53 10.25 1.67 -15.91
CA PRO A 53 11.20 1.02 -16.81
C PRO A 53 12.33 0.28 -16.08
N GLN A 54 12.89 0.87 -14.99
CA GLN A 54 13.91 0.21 -14.17
C GLN A 54 13.40 -1.10 -13.54
N PHE A 55 12.15 -1.09 -13.06
CA PHE A 55 11.51 -2.30 -12.52
C PHE A 55 11.36 -3.38 -13.59
N LEU A 56 10.84 -3.02 -14.76
CA LEU A 56 10.60 -3.95 -15.87
C LEU A 56 11.91 -4.55 -16.42
N ASP A 57 12.95 -3.74 -16.58
CA ASP A 57 14.27 -4.21 -17.00
C ASP A 57 14.85 -5.22 -16.01
N SER A 58 14.72 -4.92 -14.71
CA SER A 58 15.17 -5.83 -13.65
C SER A 58 14.34 -7.10 -13.61
N LEU A 59 13.02 -7.00 -13.74
CA LEU A 59 12.12 -8.15 -13.81
C LEU A 59 12.50 -9.08 -14.96
N LYS A 60 12.66 -8.55 -16.18
CA LYS A 60 13.07 -9.31 -17.35
C LYS A 60 14.42 -9.98 -17.15
N LYS A 61 15.38 -9.29 -16.51
CA LYS A 61 16.74 -9.81 -16.29
C LYS A 61 16.77 -10.96 -15.28
N TYR A 62 15.92 -10.90 -14.25
CA TYR A 62 15.99 -11.79 -13.09
C TYR A 62 14.71 -12.61 -12.87
N GLU A 63 13.80 -12.67 -13.85
CA GLU A 63 12.52 -13.40 -13.73
C GLU A 63 12.68 -14.88 -13.41
N ASN A 64 13.79 -15.50 -13.81
CA ASN A 64 14.09 -16.91 -13.53
C ASN A 64 14.96 -17.12 -12.27
N ASP A 65 15.37 -16.05 -11.58
CA ASP A 65 16.18 -16.09 -10.36
C ASP A 65 15.35 -15.77 -9.12
N ARG A 66 14.37 -16.63 -8.84
CA ARG A 66 13.40 -16.44 -7.72
C ARG A 66 14.05 -16.62 -6.35
N ASP A 67 15.14 -17.33 -6.23
CA ASP A 67 15.91 -17.49 -4.99
C ASP A 67 16.73 -16.23 -4.64
N GLY A 68 17.08 -15.45 -5.66
CA GLY A 68 17.85 -14.22 -5.50
C GLY A 68 17.03 -12.95 -5.45
N TYR A 69 15.83 -12.97 -6.06
CA TYR A 69 15.04 -11.77 -6.25
C TYR A 69 13.55 -12.00 -6.04
N SER A 70 12.89 -11.02 -5.40
CA SER A 70 11.43 -10.89 -5.38
C SER A 70 11.05 -9.53 -5.95
N PHE A 71 10.01 -9.52 -6.77
CA PHE A 71 9.43 -8.35 -7.40
C PHE A 71 8.02 -8.17 -6.87
N ILE A 72 7.73 -7.01 -6.29
CA ILE A 72 6.41 -6.72 -5.75
C ILE A 72 5.88 -5.38 -6.26
N VAL A 73 4.58 -5.29 -6.41
CA VAL A 73 3.88 -4.06 -6.82
C VAL A 73 2.78 -3.75 -5.81
N LYS A 74 2.56 -2.46 -5.53
CA LYS A 74 1.47 -1.96 -4.68
C LYS A 74 0.41 -1.34 -5.57
N SER A 75 -0.86 -1.62 -5.29
CA SER A 75 -1.99 -1.05 -6.00
C SER A 75 -3.18 -0.87 -5.08
N ASP A 76 -4.12 0.01 -5.45
CA ASP A 76 -5.37 0.21 -4.75
C ASP A 76 -6.40 -0.82 -5.21
N PHE A 77 -6.94 -1.59 -4.28
CA PHE A 77 -7.97 -2.59 -4.52
C PHE A 77 -9.28 -2.16 -3.87
N THR A 78 -10.39 -2.42 -4.54
CA THR A 78 -11.70 -1.93 -4.11
C THR A 78 -12.74 -3.03 -3.98
N GLU A 79 -13.59 -2.92 -2.96
CA GLU A 79 -14.76 -3.75 -2.75
C GLU A 79 -15.92 -2.87 -2.25
N GLY A 80 -16.87 -2.58 -3.14
CA GLY A 80 -17.93 -1.61 -2.87
C GLY A 80 -17.38 -0.20 -2.66
N ASN A 81 -17.55 0.35 -1.46
CA ASN A 81 -17.03 1.67 -1.07
C ASN A 81 -15.71 1.61 -0.27
N LYS A 82 -15.18 0.39 -0.06
CA LYS A 82 -13.91 0.18 0.63
C LYS A 82 -12.78 0.07 -0.36
N HIS A 83 -11.59 0.52 0.04
CA HIS A 83 -10.39 0.38 -0.76
C HIS A 83 -9.16 0.24 0.16
N GLU A 84 -8.19 -0.53 -0.30
CA GLU A 84 -6.94 -0.78 0.41
C GLU A 84 -5.77 -0.84 -0.56
N HIS A 85 -4.67 -0.16 -0.19
CA HIS A 85 -3.41 -0.20 -0.93
C HIS A 85 -2.61 -1.43 -0.47
N MET A 86 -2.49 -2.43 -1.34
CA MET A 86 -1.91 -3.73 -0.98
C MET A 86 -0.77 -4.12 -1.89
N TRP A 87 0.21 -4.83 -1.32
CA TRP A 87 1.31 -5.43 -2.05
C TRP A 87 0.92 -6.78 -2.66
N SER A 88 1.41 -7.00 -3.87
CA SER A 88 1.26 -8.27 -4.59
C SER A 88 2.61 -8.69 -5.17
N GLN A 89 2.97 -9.97 -5.03
CA GLN A 89 4.19 -10.53 -5.60
C GLN A 89 3.98 -10.85 -7.08
N VAL A 90 4.85 -10.30 -7.93
CA VAL A 90 4.80 -10.48 -9.37
C VAL A 90 5.29 -11.88 -9.75
N LEU A 91 4.48 -12.59 -10.49
CA LEU A 91 4.79 -13.90 -11.08
C LEU A 91 5.21 -13.80 -12.55
N GLY A 92 4.71 -12.79 -13.26
CA GLY A 92 5.02 -12.53 -14.67
C GLY A 92 4.46 -11.20 -15.13
N TYR A 93 4.87 -10.76 -16.33
CA TYR A 93 4.42 -9.53 -16.94
C TYR A 93 4.24 -9.71 -18.44
N SER A 94 3.09 -9.29 -18.96
CA SER A 94 2.82 -9.28 -20.40
C SER A 94 1.77 -8.22 -20.73
N ASN A 95 1.94 -7.56 -21.88
CA ASN A 95 0.97 -6.62 -22.44
C ASN A 95 0.48 -5.54 -21.43
N GLY A 96 1.40 -5.00 -20.62
CA GLY A 96 1.06 -3.96 -19.64
C GLY A 96 0.35 -4.48 -18.38
N VAL A 97 0.34 -5.80 -18.15
CA VAL A 97 -0.34 -6.43 -16.99
C VAL A 97 0.64 -7.33 -16.24
N PHE A 98 0.73 -7.13 -14.95
CA PHE A 98 1.40 -8.01 -14.01
C PHE A 98 0.46 -9.13 -13.58
N LYS A 99 0.88 -10.38 -13.75
CA LYS A 99 0.27 -11.54 -13.10
C LYS A 99 0.91 -11.67 -11.73
N ALA A 100 0.12 -11.59 -10.66
CA ALA A 100 0.64 -11.51 -9.31
C ALA A 100 -0.18 -12.34 -8.32
N ILE A 101 0.28 -12.44 -7.09
CA ILE A 101 -0.46 -12.99 -5.95
C ILE A 101 -0.40 -11.99 -4.78
N PHE A 102 -1.48 -11.88 -4.03
CA PHE A 102 -1.49 -11.05 -2.82
C PHE A 102 -0.55 -11.60 -1.75
N ILE A 103 0.28 -10.71 -1.18
CA ILE A 103 1.17 -11.03 -0.05
C ILE A 103 0.74 -10.33 1.23
N ASP A 104 -0.15 -9.34 1.13
CA ASP A 104 -0.77 -8.67 2.27
C ASP A 104 -2.13 -9.31 2.60
N SER A 105 -2.46 -9.31 3.88
CA SER A 105 -3.79 -9.66 4.37
C SER A 105 -4.63 -8.40 4.53
N PRO A 106 -5.79 -8.29 3.86
CA PRO A 106 -6.61 -7.07 3.91
C PRO A 106 -7.20 -6.83 5.30
N PHE A 107 -7.50 -5.56 5.61
CA PHE A 107 -8.20 -5.17 6.82
C PHE A 107 -9.73 -5.22 6.67
N GLU A 108 -10.25 -4.79 5.52
CA GLU A 108 -11.68 -4.62 5.29
C GLU A 108 -12.21 -5.32 4.04
N LEU A 109 -11.34 -5.60 3.05
CA LEU A 109 -11.74 -6.33 1.85
C LEU A 109 -11.92 -7.81 2.20
N LYS A 110 -13.12 -8.35 1.95
CA LYS A 110 -13.48 -9.72 2.37
C LYS A 110 -13.26 -10.77 1.29
N ASN A 111 -13.25 -10.34 0.03
CA ASN A 111 -13.14 -11.21 -1.12
C ASN A 111 -11.69 -11.44 -1.57
N ILE A 112 -10.71 -10.91 -0.82
CA ILE A 112 -9.28 -11.02 -1.10
C ILE A 112 -8.60 -11.76 0.06
N LYS A 113 -7.70 -12.68 -0.27
CA LYS A 113 -6.89 -13.42 0.69
C LYS A 113 -5.44 -13.47 0.23
N ILE A 114 -4.51 -13.63 1.17
CA ILE A 114 -3.12 -13.93 0.85
C ILE A 114 -3.05 -15.16 -0.06
N GLY A 115 -2.25 -15.08 -1.12
CA GLY A 115 -2.07 -16.13 -2.11
C GLY A 115 -3.08 -16.11 -3.25
N ASP A 116 -4.16 -15.33 -3.18
CA ASP A 116 -5.09 -15.17 -4.30
C ASP A 116 -4.38 -14.53 -5.49
N LYS A 117 -4.70 -15.04 -6.68
CA LYS A 117 -4.15 -14.49 -7.94
C LYS A 117 -4.84 -13.19 -8.29
N VAL A 118 -4.06 -12.27 -8.82
CA VAL A 118 -4.53 -10.95 -9.25
C VAL A 118 -3.81 -10.49 -10.52
N ASP A 119 -4.54 -9.77 -11.36
CA ASP A 119 -4.01 -9.05 -12.50
C ASP A 119 -3.92 -7.56 -12.15
N VAL A 120 -2.71 -6.99 -12.19
CA VAL A 120 -2.47 -5.57 -11.92
C VAL A 120 -2.02 -4.89 -13.20
N LYS A 121 -2.77 -3.91 -13.69
CA LYS A 121 -2.32 -3.10 -14.82
C LYS A 121 -1.13 -2.24 -14.39
N GLN A 122 -0.14 -2.10 -15.25
CA GLN A 122 1.02 -1.26 -14.99
C GLN A 122 0.62 0.18 -14.61
N THR A 123 -0.42 0.72 -15.22
CA THR A 123 -0.95 2.07 -14.94
C THR A 123 -1.54 2.20 -13.54
N ASP A 124 -1.98 1.11 -12.93
CA ASP A 124 -2.62 1.07 -11.63
C ASP A 124 -1.61 0.85 -10.49
N VAL A 125 -0.34 0.59 -10.84
CA VAL A 125 0.73 0.46 -9.84
C VAL A 125 1.02 1.80 -9.19
N GLU A 126 0.99 1.82 -7.86
CA GLU A 126 1.25 3.01 -7.04
C GLU A 126 2.66 3.03 -6.47
N ASP A 127 3.23 1.84 -6.26
CA ASP A 127 4.60 1.65 -5.82
C ASP A 127 5.10 0.28 -6.29
N TRP A 128 6.42 0.09 -6.25
CA TRP A 128 7.03 -1.19 -6.54
C TRP A 128 8.31 -1.37 -5.73
N ALA A 129 8.67 -2.61 -5.46
CA ALA A 129 9.95 -2.92 -4.85
C ALA A 129 10.59 -4.17 -5.47
N ILE A 130 11.92 -4.15 -5.51
CA ILE A 130 12.77 -5.25 -5.90
C ILE A 130 13.60 -5.64 -4.68
N ASN A 131 13.35 -6.81 -4.13
CA ASN A 131 14.12 -7.35 -3.03
C ASN A 131 15.26 -8.22 -3.59
N ASN A 132 16.50 -7.88 -3.29
CA ASN A 132 17.66 -8.72 -3.57
C ASN A 132 18.06 -9.45 -2.27
N PHE A 133 17.75 -10.74 -2.18
CA PHE A 133 17.96 -11.54 -0.98
C PHE A 133 19.44 -11.80 -0.67
N ARG A 134 20.30 -11.82 -1.71
CA ARG A 134 21.75 -12.05 -1.53
C ARG A 134 22.44 -10.85 -0.90
N THR A 135 22.03 -9.64 -1.27
CA THR A 135 22.64 -8.40 -0.76
C THR A 135 21.80 -7.72 0.32
N LYS A 136 20.60 -8.24 0.61
CA LYS A 136 19.60 -7.65 1.53
C LYS A 136 19.22 -6.21 1.17
N ARG A 137 19.28 -5.87 -0.12
CA ARG A 137 18.94 -4.53 -0.62
C ARG A 137 17.53 -4.52 -1.20
N ILE A 138 16.82 -3.43 -0.91
CA ILE A 138 15.52 -3.10 -1.50
C ILE A 138 15.74 -1.91 -2.44
N THR A 139 15.23 -2.03 -3.67
CA THR A 139 15.20 -0.95 -4.67
C THR A 139 13.74 -0.61 -4.94
N GLY A 140 13.39 0.66 -5.04
CA GLY A 140 12.00 1.12 -5.06
C GLY A 140 11.52 1.41 -3.65
N ASP A 141 10.30 0.98 -3.29
CA ASP A 141 9.70 1.16 -1.98
C ASP A 141 9.63 2.66 -1.58
N PHE A 142 9.01 3.44 -2.47
CA PHE A 142 9.00 4.90 -2.35
C PHE A 142 8.02 5.39 -1.29
N SER A 143 6.91 4.66 -1.08
CA SER A 143 5.81 5.09 -0.22
C SER A 143 5.91 4.60 1.22
N ASP A 144 6.49 3.44 1.50
CA ASP A 144 6.43 2.83 2.84
C ASP A 144 7.14 3.67 3.92
N LYS A 145 8.28 4.29 3.59
CA LYS A 145 8.94 5.21 4.53
C LYS A 145 8.02 6.37 4.94
N TYR A 146 7.28 6.91 3.98
CA TYR A 146 6.32 7.98 4.26
C TYR A 146 5.12 7.47 5.05
N LEU A 147 4.56 6.33 4.66
CA LEU A 147 3.41 5.73 5.36
C LEU A 147 3.75 5.38 6.81
N ASN A 148 4.95 4.90 7.07
CA ASN A 148 5.42 4.60 8.42
C ASN A 148 5.54 5.83 9.32
N THR A 149 5.69 7.04 8.77
CA THR A 149 5.66 8.28 9.57
C THR A 149 4.25 8.69 10.03
N LYS A 150 3.20 8.04 9.50
CA LYS A 150 1.79 8.31 9.82
C LYS A 150 1.18 7.31 10.83
N GLN A 151 1.97 6.34 11.28
CA GLN A 151 1.53 5.32 12.24
C GLN A 151 1.54 5.79 13.70
#